data_7d27b3acc048f3390a17c2ffd04f03a2
#
_entry.id   7d27b3acc048f3390a17c2ffd04f03a2
#
_cell.length_a   1.000
_cell.length_b   1.000
_cell.length_c   1.000
_cell.angle_alpha   90.00
_cell.angle_beta   90.00
_cell.angle_gamma   90.00
#
_symmetry.space_group_name_H-M   'P 1'
#
loop_
_entity.id
_entity.type
_entity.pdbx_description
1 polymer ?
#
loop_
_entity_poly.entity_id
_entity_poly.type
_entity_poly.pdbx_seq_one_letter_code
_entity_poly.pdbx_strand_id
1 'polypeptide(L)'
;RLGDNDGGYAIRDYLLPDESVGTSADLDDLIGALHGADINLCADFVLNHTSDDHEWALRALDGSSYHQDLFLMFADNTEPLEYEATLPEVFPQMAPGNFTWQQQIDRWVWTTFREFQWDLNWSNPDVMCEMADVALGLANLGVDILRLDAIAFTWKRLGTNCQNQPEAHLVAQA
;
A
#
# COMPACT_ATOMS: atom_id res chain seq x y z
N ARG A 1 -10.90 4.03 3.95
CA ARG A 1 -12.28 3.75 3.49
C ARG A 1 -13.25 4.13 4.60
N LEU A 2 -14.20 5.02 4.32
CA LEU A 2 -15.23 5.41 5.29
C LEU A 2 -16.06 4.18 5.69
N GLY A 3 -15.94 3.74 6.96
CA GLY A 3 -16.71 2.65 7.53
C GLY A 3 -15.95 1.38 7.89
N ASP A 4 -14.77 1.14 7.34
CA ASP A 4 -13.94 -0.01 7.68
C ASP A 4 -12.77 0.47 8.55
N ASN A 5 -12.82 0.16 9.84
CA ASN A 5 -11.74 0.54 10.76
C ASN A 5 -10.57 -0.44 10.63
N ASP A 6 -9.57 -0.07 9.85
CA ASP A 6 -8.28 -0.77 9.71
C ASP A 6 -7.12 -0.01 10.39
N GLY A 7 -7.43 1.02 11.14
CA GLY A 7 -6.44 1.90 11.78
C GLY A 7 -5.87 2.98 10.85
N GLY A 8 -6.45 3.16 9.65
CA GLY A 8 -6.00 4.14 8.67
C GLY A 8 -4.94 3.62 7.70
N TYR A 9 -4.67 2.31 7.68
CA TYR A 9 -3.63 1.72 6.81
C TYR A 9 -4.11 1.38 5.38
N ALA A 10 -5.41 1.47 5.08
CA ALA A 10 -5.91 1.45 3.70
C ALA A 10 -5.78 2.86 3.09
N ILE A 11 -4.66 3.13 2.48
CA ILE A 11 -4.31 4.46 1.97
C ILE A 11 -5.13 4.79 0.72
N ARG A 12 -5.96 5.82 0.80
CA ARG A 12 -6.74 6.38 -0.32
C ARG A 12 -5.95 7.42 -1.10
N ASP A 13 -5.16 8.22 -0.38
CA ASP A 13 -4.26 9.23 -0.91
C ASP A 13 -3.14 9.44 0.10
N TYR A 14 -1.90 9.41 -0.36
CA TYR A 14 -0.73 9.57 0.51
C TYR A 14 -0.47 11.01 0.93
N LEU A 15 -0.99 11.97 0.16
CA LEU A 15 -0.67 13.39 0.31
C LEU A 15 -1.82 14.20 0.94
N LEU A 16 -2.96 13.56 1.17
CA LEU A 16 -4.12 14.20 1.76
C LEU A 16 -4.46 13.58 3.12
N PRO A 17 -4.75 14.38 4.14
CA PRO A 17 -5.28 13.87 5.39
C PRO A 17 -6.68 13.27 5.19
N ASP A 18 -7.05 12.31 6.04
CA ASP A 18 -8.43 11.82 6.08
C ASP A 18 -9.37 12.97 6.48
N GLU A 19 -10.45 13.14 5.73
CA GLU A 19 -11.43 14.23 5.93
C GLU A 19 -12.05 14.23 7.35
N SER A 20 -12.04 13.08 8.02
CA SER A 20 -12.55 12.96 9.40
C SER A 20 -11.65 13.61 10.44
N VAL A 21 -10.36 13.82 10.13
CA VAL A 21 -9.38 14.41 11.05
C VAL A 21 -9.02 15.85 10.69
N GLY A 22 -9.21 16.27 9.43
CA GLY A 22 -8.93 17.65 9.03
C GLY A 22 -8.78 17.84 7.53
N THR A 23 -8.43 19.05 7.15
CA THR A 23 -8.14 19.47 5.78
C THR A 23 -6.63 19.58 5.54
N SER A 24 -6.22 19.75 4.27
CA SER A 24 -4.81 20.05 3.96
C SER A 24 -4.32 21.33 4.63
N ALA A 25 -5.18 22.35 4.79
CA ALA A 25 -4.82 23.57 5.50
C ALA A 25 -4.57 23.31 7.01
N ASP A 26 -5.38 22.45 7.63
CA ASP A 26 -5.16 22.06 9.03
C ASP A 26 -3.85 21.28 9.20
N LEU A 27 -3.48 20.45 8.20
CA LEU A 27 -2.20 19.74 8.20
C LEU A 27 -1.02 20.72 8.06
N ASP A 28 -1.10 21.70 7.14
CA ASP A 28 -0.08 22.73 6.96
C ASP A 28 0.12 23.56 8.26
N ASP A 29 -0.97 23.94 8.91
CA ASP A 29 -0.94 24.68 10.18
C ASP A 29 -0.31 23.82 11.30
N LEU A 30 -0.64 22.52 11.37
CA LEU A 30 -0.04 21.58 12.31
C LEU A 30 1.46 21.45 12.10
N ILE A 31 1.91 21.24 10.86
CA ILE A 31 3.32 21.13 10.50
C ILE A 31 4.06 22.41 10.90
N GLY A 32 3.50 23.57 10.55
CA GLY A 32 4.09 24.87 10.93
C GLY A 32 4.21 25.07 12.45
N ALA A 33 3.20 24.64 13.21
CA ALA A 33 3.22 24.69 14.67
C ALA A 33 4.27 23.74 15.28
N LEU A 34 4.39 22.51 14.75
CA LEU A 34 5.41 21.53 15.19
C LEU A 34 6.82 22.07 14.95
N HIS A 35 7.12 22.52 13.74
CA HIS A 35 8.43 23.07 13.38
C HIS A 35 8.75 24.33 14.18
N GLY A 36 7.76 25.19 14.44
CA GLY A 36 7.92 26.35 15.31
C GLY A 36 8.28 26.01 16.77
N ALA A 37 8.04 24.76 17.18
CA ALA A 37 8.37 24.23 18.50
C ALA A 37 9.59 23.29 18.50
N ASP A 38 10.35 23.21 17.41
CA ASP A 38 11.47 22.26 17.18
C ASP A 38 11.04 20.78 17.32
N ILE A 39 9.82 20.44 16.87
CA ILE A 39 9.27 19.08 16.87
C ILE A 39 9.18 18.59 15.42
N ASN A 40 9.77 17.42 15.14
CA ASN A 40 9.69 16.78 13.84
C ASN A 40 8.38 16.00 13.69
N LEU A 41 7.80 16.04 12.49
CA LEU A 41 6.65 15.21 12.11
C LEU A 41 7.12 13.86 11.56
N CYS A 42 6.65 12.78 12.17
CA CYS A 42 6.80 11.42 11.63
C CYS A 42 5.47 10.95 11.06
N ALA A 43 5.46 10.58 9.78
CA ALA A 43 4.29 10.01 9.11
C ALA A 43 4.50 8.54 8.77
N ASP A 44 3.43 7.74 8.85
CA ASP A 44 3.42 6.38 8.35
C ASP A 44 3.45 6.39 6.81
N PHE A 45 4.33 5.57 6.24
CA PHE A 45 4.49 5.38 4.82
C PHE A 45 4.27 3.90 4.49
N VAL A 46 3.06 3.58 4.06
CA VAL A 46 2.65 2.20 3.77
C VAL A 46 3.20 1.77 2.42
N LEU A 47 4.17 0.86 2.42
CA LEU A 47 4.87 0.43 1.21
C LEU A 47 4.25 -0.79 0.54
N ASN A 48 3.52 -1.63 1.29
CA ASN A 48 3.05 -2.90 0.75
C ASN A 48 1.80 -2.79 -0.11
N HIS A 49 0.88 -1.89 0.21
CA HIS A 49 -0.45 -1.85 -0.38
C HIS A 49 -1.06 -0.45 -0.40
N THR A 50 -2.08 -0.26 -1.24
CA THR A 50 -3.01 0.87 -1.16
C THR A 50 -4.43 0.37 -0.91
N SER A 51 -5.37 1.30 -0.67
CA SER A 51 -6.80 0.99 -0.68
C SER A 51 -7.29 0.69 -2.10
N ASP A 52 -8.37 -0.09 -2.23
CA ASP A 52 -9.08 -0.33 -3.49
C ASP A 52 -9.81 0.92 -4.03
N ASP A 53 -9.91 1.97 -3.23
CA ASP A 53 -10.40 3.31 -3.63
C ASP A 53 -9.27 4.36 -3.80
N HIS A 54 -8.00 3.94 -3.79
CA HIS A 54 -6.86 4.74 -4.22
C HIS A 54 -6.95 5.03 -5.74
N GLU A 55 -6.48 6.19 -6.20
CA GLU A 55 -6.52 6.56 -7.63
C GLU A 55 -5.92 5.47 -8.53
N TRP A 56 -4.83 4.84 -8.15
CA TRP A 56 -4.20 3.77 -8.94
C TRP A 56 -5.12 2.55 -9.06
N ALA A 57 -5.79 2.14 -7.98
CA ALA A 57 -6.72 1.03 -8.00
C ALA A 57 -7.97 1.34 -8.83
N LEU A 58 -8.52 2.55 -8.72
CA LEU A 58 -9.65 3.00 -9.54
C LEU A 58 -9.31 3.01 -11.03
N ARG A 59 -8.12 3.49 -11.41
CA ARG A 59 -7.65 3.46 -12.82
C ARG A 59 -7.39 2.03 -13.31
N ALA A 60 -6.91 1.13 -12.44
CA ALA A 60 -6.77 -0.28 -12.76
C ALA A 60 -8.13 -0.94 -13.04
N LEU A 61 -9.14 -0.62 -12.23
CA LEU A 61 -10.54 -1.05 -12.42
C LEU A 61 -11.14 -0.49 -13.72
N ASP A 62 -10.76 0.71 -14.14
CA ASP A 62 -11.17 1.32 -15.41
C ASP A 62 -10.42 0.77 -16.64
N GLY A 63 -9.53 -0.23 -16.44
CA GLY A 63 -8.87 -0.96 -17.51
C GLY A 63 -7.52 -0.41 -17.95
N SER A 64 -6.91 0.51 -17.19
CA SER A 64 -5.55 0.97 -17.46
C SER A 64 -4.53 -0.13 -17.17
N SER A 65 -3.86 -0.64 -18.20
CA SER A 65 -2.84 -1.68 -18.06
C SER A 65 -1.67 -1.23 -17.20
N TYR A 66 -1.22 0.02 -17.35
CA TYR A 66 -0.17 0.59 -16.50
C TYR A 66 -0.51 0.47 -15.02
N HIS A 67 -1.74 0.86 -14.62
CA HIS A 67 -2.15 0.83 -13.22
C HIS A 67 -2.45 -0.61 -12.75
N GLN A 68 -2.89 -1.52 -13.63
CA GLN A 68 -3.00 -2.94 -13.29
C GLN A 68 -1.63 -3.55 -12.98
N ASP A 69 -0.58 -3.15 -13.71
CA ASP A 69 0.78 -3.64 -13.52
C ASP A 69 1.45 -3.10 -12.22
N LEU A 70 0.88 -2.03 -11.61
CA LEU A 70 1.31 -1.55 -10.29
C LEU A 70 0.91 -2.52 -9.15
N PHE A 71 -0.07 -3.38 -9.37
CA PHE A 71 -0.56 -4.34 -8.38
C PHE A 71 -0.23 -5.78 -8.77
N LEU A 72 -0.24 -6.66 -7.77
CA LEU A 72 -0.10 -8.10 -8.01
C LEU A 72 -1.46 -8.68 -8.40
N MET A 73 -1.66 -8.88 -9.70
CA MET A 73 -2.91 -9.36 -10.29
C MET A 73 -2.68 -10.61 -11.15
N PHE A 74 -3.62 -11.55 -11.09
CA PHE A 74 -3.56 -12.85 -11.77
C PHE A 74 -4.81 -13.09 -12.59
N ALA A 75 -4.65 -13.68 -13.79
CA ALA A 75 -5.77 -13.95 -14.69
C ALA A 75 -6.68 -15.09 -14.18
N ASP A 76 -6.11 -16.01 -13.44
CA ASP A 76 -6.83 -17.14 -12.84
C ASP A 76 -6.24 -17.46 -11.44
N ASN A 77 -6.74 -18.50 -10.79
CA ASN A 77 -6.33 -18.86 -9.44
C ASN A 77 -5.17 -19.88 -9.39
N THR A 78 -4.49 -20.16 -10.48
CA THR A 78 -3.42 -21.16 -10.52
C THR A 78 -2.22 -20.70 -9.67
N GLU A 79 -1.65 -19.56 -9.99
CA GLU A 79 -0.55 -18.98 -9.19
C GLU A 79 -0.98 -18.59 -7.76
N PRO A 80 -2.14 -17.94 -7.52
CA PRO A 80 -2.66 -17.73 -6.19
C PRO A 80 -2.67 -18.98 -5.31
N LEU A 81 -3.17 -20.11 -5.81
CA LEU A 81 -3.19 -21.38 -5.06
C LEU A 81 -1.79 -21.95 -4.77
N GLU A 82 -0.82 -21.74 -5.67
CA GLU A 82 0.57 -22.12 -5.43
C GLU A 82 1.20 -21.29 -4.33
N TYR A 83 0.92 -19.98 -4.29
CA TYR A 83 1.36 -19.09 -3.21
C TYR A 83 0.71 -19.44 -1.87
N GLU A 84 -0.61 -19.68 -1.84
CA GLU A 84 -1.37 -20.02 -0.63
C GLU A 84 -0.80 -21.25 0.09
N ALA A 85 -0.13 -22.17 -0.63
CA ALA A 85 0.49 -23.35 -0.02
C ALA A 85 1.57 -23.01 1.02
N THR A 86 2.14 -21.82 0.98
CA THR A 86 3.24 -21.40 1.88
C THR A 86 2.99 -20.07 2.59
N LEU A 87 1.94 -19.33 2.20
CA LEU A 87 1.63 -18.05 2.81
C LEU A 87 0.93 -18.22 4.17
N PRO A 88 1.35 -17.49 5.20
CA PRO A 88 0.55 -17.35 6.40
C PRO A 88 -0.58 -16.34 6.17
N GLU A 89 -1.73 -16.59 6.77
CA GLU A 89 -2.78 -15.58 6.88
C GLU A 89 -2.48 -14.63 8.04
N VAL A 90 -2.46 -13.33 7.79
CA VAL A 90 -2.17 -12.33 8.82
C VAL A 90 -3.38 -12.12 9.72
N PHE A 91 -4.58 -12.04 9.14
CA PHE A 91 -5.84 -11.84 9.86
C PHE A 91 -6.90 -12.88 9.47
N PRO A 92 -6.72 -14.18 9.77
CA PRO A 92 -7.56 -15.25 9.25
C PRO A 92 -9.04 -15.16 9.64
N GLN A 93 -9.35 -14.47 10.76
CA GLN A 93 -10.73 -14.29 11.22
C GLN A 93 -11.46 -13.12 10.52
N MET A 94 -10.71 -12.17 9.95
CA MET A 94 -11.25 -10.93 9.38
C MET A 94 -11.10 -10.88 7.87
N ALA A 95 -10.05 -11.49 7.34
CA ALA A 95 -9.72 -11.56 5.93
C ALA A 95 -9.07 -12.92 5.64
N PRO A 96 -9.88 -13.97 5.44
CA PRO A 96 -9.35 -15.29 5.12
C PRO A 96 -8.78 -15.32 3.69
N GLY A 97 -7.64 -15.95 3.54
CA GLY A 97 -6.88 -16.00 2.28
C GLY A 97 -6.05 -14.73 2.04
N ASN A 98 -5.24 -14.79 0.97
CA ASN A 98 -4.37 -13.68 0.58
C ASN A 98 -4.73 -13.13 -0.81
N PHE A 99 -5.84 -13.54 -1.39
CA PHE A 99 -6.26 -13.13 -2.74
C PHE A 99 -7.74 -12.86 -2.80
N THR A 100 -8.12 -11.77 -3.47
CA THR A 100 -9.51 -11.34 -3.65
C THR A 100 -9.86 -11.27 -5.13
N TRP A 101 -10.98 -11.89 -5.52
CA TRP A 101 -11.48 -11.82 -6.89
C TRP A 101 -12.13 -10.47 -7.19
N GLN A 102 -11.64 -9.80 -8.22
CA GLN A 102 -12.19 -8.52 -8.70
C GLN A 102 -12.98 -8.75 -9.98
N GLN A 103 -14.32 -8.85 -9.83
CA GLN A 103 -15.24 -9.17 -10.92
C GLN A 103 -15.19 -8.13 -12.05
N GLN A 104 -14.96 -6.87 -11.75
CA GLN A 104 -14.99 -5.79 -12.75
C GLN A 104 -13.89 -5.94 -13.81
N ILE A 105 -12.75 -6.46 -13.44
CA ILE A 105 -11.57 -6.62 -14.30
C ILE A 105 -11.21 -8.07 -14.59
N ASP A 106 -12.00 -9.03 -14.06
CA ASP A 106 -11.79 -10.47 -14.23
C ASP A 106 -10.36 -10.89 -13.79
N ARG A 107 -9.98 -10.52 -12.55
CA ARG A 107 -8.65 -10.77 -11.98
C ARG A 107 -8.72 -11.15 -10.50
N TRP A 108 -7.80 -12.00 -10.09
CA TRP A 108 -7.42 -12.17 -8.70
C TRP A 108 -6.39 -11.10 -8.33
N VAL A 109 -6.61 -10.39 -7.23
CA VAL A 109 -5.68 -9.38 -6.70
C VAL A 109 -5.11 -9.89 -5.38
N TRP A 110 -3.82 -9.71 -5.18
CA TRP A 110 -3.17 -10.02 -3.91
C TRP A 110 -3.61 -9.03 -2.82
N THR A 111 -4.08 -9.56 -1.68
CA THR A 111 -4.65 -8.79 -0.56
C THR A 111 -4.17 -9.36 0.77
N THR A 112 -2.90 -9.10 1.13
CA THR A 112 -2.25 -9.69 2.33
C THR A 112 -3.01 -9.43 3.62
N PHE A 113 -3.61 -8.24 3.81
CA PHE A 113 -4.19 -7.82 5.08
C PHE A 113 -5.72 -7.79 5.06
N ARG A 114 -6.30 -7.13 4.07
CA ARG A 114 -7.74 -6.98 3.91
C ARG A 114 -8.11 -7.03 2.43
N GLU A 115 -9.33 -7.48 2.11
CA GLU A 115 -9.85 -7.57 0.74
C GLU A 115 -9.79 -6.25 -0.04
N PHE A 116 -9.82 -5.12 0.66
CA PHE A 116 -9.76 -3.77 0.11
C PHE A 116 -8.35 -3.14 0.17
N GLN A 117 -7.33 -3.88 0.60
CA GLN A 117 -5.92 -3.47 0.63
C GLN A 117 -5.16 -4.26 -0.43
N TRP A 118 -4.90 -3.63 -1.58
CA TRP A 118 -4.31 -4.26 -2.76
C TRP A 118 -2.79 -4.14 -2.73
N ASP A 119 -2.11 -5.28 -2.74
CA ASP A 119 -0.66 -5.34 -2.64
C ASP A 119 0.01 -4.83 -3.92
N LEU A 120 1.01 -3.96 -3.75
CA LEU A 120 1.81 -3.38 -4.82
C LEU A 120 2.81 -4.40 -5.38
N ASN A 121 3.04 -4.34 -6.67
CA ASN A 121 3.98 -5.20 -7.40
C ASN A 121 5.40 -4.60 -7.40
N TRP A 122 6.13 -4.77 -6.33
CA TRP A 122 7.50 -4.27 -6.21
C TRP A 122 8.51 -4.91 -7.18
N SER A 123 8.14 -5.95 -7.92
CA SER A 123 8.94 -6.45 -9.03
C SER A 123 8.84 -5.56 -10.29
N ASN A 124 7.82 -4.70 -10.35
CA ASN A 124 7.68 -3.67 -11.36
C ASN A 124 8.43 -2.39 -10.93
N PRO A 125 9.45 -1.93 -11.69
CA PRO A 125 10.21 -0.73 -11.34
C PRO A 125 9.37 0.55 -11.30
N ASP A 126 8.23 0.60 -11.99
CA ASP A 126 7.34 1.77 -11.96
C ASP A 126 6.76 1.99 -10.56
N VAL A 127 6.54 0.93 -9.78
CA VAL A 127 6.11 1.04 -8.36
C VAL A 127 7.15 1.81 -7.55
N MET A 128 8.44 1.55 -7.78
CA MET A 128 9.50 2.30 -7.10
C MET A 128 9.48 3.78 -7.48
N CYS A 129 9.23 4.11 -8.76
CA CYS A 129 9.14 5.49 -9.22
C CYS A 129 7.94 6.21 -8.59
N GLU A 130 6.76 5.58 -8.65
CA GLU A 130 5.53 6.14 -8.06
C GLU A 130 5.68 6.36 -6.53
N MET A 131 6.25 5.39 -5.82
CA MET A 131 6.45 5.52 -4.37
C MET A 131 7.55 6.55 -4.01
N ALA A 132 8.56 6.71 -4.86
CA ALA A 132 9.56 7.77 -4.70
C ALA A 132 8.91 9.17 -4.87
N ASP A 133 8.03 9.34 -5.85
CA ASP A 133 7.28 10.59 -6.04
C ASP A 133 6.37 10.89 -4.84
N VAL A 134 5.72 9.86 -4.27
CA VAL A 134 4.95 10.00 -3.02
C VAL A 134 5.85 10.44 -1.86
N ALA A 135 7.02 9.81 -1.67
CA ALA A 135 7.95 10.16 -0.60
C ALA A 135 8.44 11.61 -0.72
N LEU A 136 8.76 12.04 -1.95
CA LEU A 136 9.12 13.43 -2.24
C LEU A 136 7.96 14.39 -1.99
N GLY A 137 6.73 13.98 -2.33
CA GLY A 137 5.51 14.74 -2.03
C GLY A 137 5.34 14.95 -0.53
N LEU A 138 5.48 13.90 0.29
CA LEU A 138 5.42 13.98 1.76
C LEU A 138 6.53 14.89 2.33
N ALA A 139 7.76 14.77 1.81
CA ALA A 139 8.86 15.66 2.21
C ALA A 139 8.57 17.13 1.86
N ASN A 140 7.97 17.40 0.70
CA ASN A 140 7.58 18.74 0.29
C ASN A 140 6.43 19.33 1.13
N LEU A 141 5.56 18.47 1.69
CA LEU A 141 4.54 18.88 2.67
C LEU A 141 5.16 19.23 4.03
N GLY A 142 6.40 18.83 4.31
CA GLY A 142 7.09 19.10 5.56
C GLY A 142 7.12 17.90 6.52
N VAL A 143 6.91 16.69 6.02
CA VAL A 143 7.16 15.47 6.81
C VAL A 143 8.67 15.27 6.94
N ASP A 144 9.15 15.15 8.18
CA ASP A 144 10.59 15.03 8.48
C ASP A 144 11.08 13.58 8.51
N ILE A 145 10.19 12.65 8.89
CA ILE A 145 10.53 11.25 9.11
C ILE A 145 9.42 10.39 8.50
N LEU A 146 9.80 9.40 7.70
CA LEU A 146 8.90 8.36 7.18
C LEU A 146 9.07 7.07 7.99
N ARG A 147 7.99 6.59 8.59
CA ARG A 147 7.94 5.25 9.19
C ARG A 147 7.48 4.26 8.13
N LEU A 148 8.38 3.37 7.68
CA LEU A 148 8.06 2.37 6.66
C LEU A 148 7.18 1.27 7.26
N ASP A 149 5.89 1.28 6.91
CA ASP A 149 4.95 0.26 7.34
C ASP A 149 4.88 -0.91 6.36
N ALA A 150 4.63 -2.12 6.90
CA ALA A 150 4.46 -3.36 6.15
C ALA A 150 5.63 -3.73 5.21
N ILE A 151 6.84 -3.17 5.41
CA ILE A 151 8.03 -3.38 4.56
C ILE A 151 8.38 -4.86 4.39
N ALA A 152 8.15 -5.68 5.42
CA ALA A 152 8.43 -7.11 5.39
C ALA A 152 7.66 -7.87 4.30
N PHE A 153 6.54 -7.33 3.84
CA PHE A 153 5.61 -7.97 2.90
C PHE A 153 5.77 -7.48 1.45
N THR A 154 6.61 -6.49 1.17
CA THR A 154 6.70 -5.86 -0.15
C THR A 154 7.15 -6.81 -1.26
N TRP A 155 8.02 -7.79 -0.97
CA TRP A 155 8.54 -8.70 -2.00
C TRP A 155 7.93 -10.09 -1.91
N LYS A 156 7.40 -10.57 -3.05
CA LYS A 156 6.75 -11.87 -3.16
C LYS A 156 7.66 -12.87 -3.90
N ARG A 157 7.84 -14.05 -3.30
CA ARG A 157 8.63 -15.14 -3.90
C ARG A 157 7.91 -16.46 -3.71
N LEU A 158 7.55 -17.09 -4.81
CA LEU A 158 6.86 -18.39 -4.80
C LEU A 158 7.66 -19.43 -4.00
N GLY A 159 6.94 -20.25 -3.22
CA GLY A 159 7.52 -21.28 -2.36
C GLY A 159 8.13 -20.76 -1.05
N THR A 160 7.92 -19.49 -0.71
CA THR A 160 8.30 -18.90 0.57
C THR A 160 7.06 -18.35 1.30
N ASN A 161 7.24 -17.88 2.54
CA ASN A 161 6.19 -17.17 3.26
C ASN A 161 6.01 -15.70 2.82
N CYS A 162 6.75 -15.23 1.80
CA CYS A 162 6.74 -13.86 1.28
C CYS A 162 6.96 -12.78 2.36
N GLN A 163 7.71 -13.09 3.40
CA GLN A 163 8.05 -12.14 4.45
C GLN A 163 9.57 -12.00 4.58
N ASN A 164 10.02 -10.76 4.78
CA ASN A 164 11.44 -10.43 4.99
C ASN A 164 12.37 -11.01 3.90
N GLN A 165 11.90 -11.03 2.65
CA GLN A 165 12.76 -11.44 1.54
C GLN A 165 13.93 -10.46 1.38
N PRO A 166 15.11 -10.91 0.89
CA PRO A 166 16.28 -10.02 0.72
C PRO A 166 15.98 -8.75 -0.08
N GLU A 167 15.10 -8.83 -1.07
CA GLU A 167 14.71 -7.70 -1.92
C GLU A 167 13.89 -6.65 -1.14
N ALA A 168 13.10 -7.04 -0.14
CA ALA A 168 12.39 -6.08 0.72
C ALA A 168 13.37 -5.15 1.46
N HIS A 169 14.55 -5.68 1.84
CA HIS A 169 15.62 -4.86 2.43
C HIS A 169 16.28 -3.93 1.43
N LEU A 170 16.36 -4.32 0.15
CA LEU A 170 16.87 -3.44 -0.92
C LEU A 170 15.89 -2.29 -1.18
N VAL A 171 14.59 -2.55 -1.19
CA VAL A 171 13.55 -1.50 -1.28
C VAL A 171 13.69 -0.47 -0.16
N ALA A 172 13.96 -0.91 1.09
CA ALA A 172 14.16 0.00 2.21
C ALA A 172 15.48 0.80 2.15
N GLN A 173 16.43 0.40 1.33
CA GLN A 173 17.75 1.04 1.20
C GLN A 173 17.84 1.99 0.01
N ALA A 174 16.90 1.89 -0.93
CA ALA A 174 16.87 2.71 -2.14
C ALA A 174 16.31 4.11 -1.88
#